data_3c45500454c2e7b414bfa0a17e536b05
#
_entry.id   3c45500454c2e7b414bfa0a17e536b05
#
_cell.length_a   1.000
_cell.length_b   1.000
_cell.length_c   1.000
_cell.angle_alpha   90.00
_cell.angle_beta   90.00
_cell.angle_gamma   90.00
#
_symmetry.space_group_name_H-M   'P 1'
#
loop_
_entity.id
_entity.type
_entity.pdbx_description
1 polymer ?
#
loop_
_entity_poly.entity_id
_entity_poly.type
_entity_poly.pdbx_seq_one_letter_code
_entity_poly.pdbx_strand_id
1 'polypeptide(L)'
;MPDLIIIGGPNGAGKSTLFPAINNVVRIPNSYQPNTIQPDNYVNTDDIAAQFKVNNFEAGKLALSKIDKLLDTNQSLAIESTLACNWPMSVIAKAQSKHYRIYIFFVIIESPELSMARVTQRALLGKHYIPWEDIQRRYGKALYKFNKQYQHLANFWMIIDNSGLKWKELAWGGQAFRYADLWTPNIENYKYLQGLYNRYGIPNDLNTKNVHVNSNPDFMDRLTPEVIQLVQNYLDQELQNRPIGNYVAISENFTVKFTQYKPTL
;
A
#
# COMPACT_ATOMS: atom_id res chain seq x y z
N MET A 1 -10.91 13.36 -14.80
CA MET A 1 -10.32 13.84 -13.53
C MET A 1 -9.03 13.09 -13.31
N PRO A 2 -7.97 13.74 -12.89
CA PRO A 2 -6.74 13.06 -12.51
C PRO A 2 -6.89 12.37 -11.15
N ASP A 3 -6.03 11.41 -10.88
CA ASP A 3 -6.05 10.61 -9.67
C ASP A 3 -4.74 10.74 -8.90
N LEU A 4 -4.84 10.83 -7.58
CA LEU A 4 -3.75 10.61 -6.66
C LEU A 4 -3.95 9.27 -5.97
N ILE A 5 -3.07 8.31 -6.25
CA ILE A 5 -3.04 7.01 -5.57
C ILE A 5 -1.96 7.06 -4.48
N ILE A 6 -2.32 6.67 -3.27
CA ILE A 6 -1.39 6.56 -2.15
C ILE A 6 -1.28 5.11 -1.73
N ILE A 7 -0.08 4.55 -1.85
CA ILE A 7 0.24 3.23 -1.32
C ILE A 7 0.83 3.43 0.08
N GLY A 8 -0.02 3.25 1.08
CA GLY A 8 0.31 3.48 2.48
C GLY A 8 0.64 2.20 3.24
N GLY A 9 1.34 2.34 4.37
CA GLY A 9 1.55 1.21 5.28
C GLY A 9 2.94 1.16 5.91
N PRO A 10 3.14 0.37 6.97
CA PRO A 10 4.40 0.30 7.69
C PRO A 10 5.57 -0.18 6.80
N ASN A 11 6.76 -0.02 7.31
CA ASN A 11 7.96 -0.55 6.65
C ASN A 11 7.84 -2.08 6.52
N GLY A 12 8.36 -2.66 5.46
CA GLY A 12 8.28 -4.11 5.24
C GLY A 12 6.89 -4.67 4.88
N ALA A 13 5.85 -3.82 4.78
CA ALA A 13 4.50 -4.27 4.41
C ALA A 13 4.37 -4.72 2.94
N GLY A 14 5.37 -4.47 2.09
CA GLY A 14 5.34 -4.90 0.68
C GLY A 14 4.66 -3.92 -0.26
N LYS A 15 4.58 -2.65 0.08
CA LYS A 15 3.94 -1.59 -0.71
C LYS A 15 4.42 -1.55 -2.17
N SER A 16 5.73 -1.41 -2.38
CA SER A 16 6.31 -1.36 -3.73
C SER A 16 6.07 -2.65 -4.52
N THR A 17 6.01 -3.80 -3.86
CA THR A 17 5.72 -5.09 -4.49
C THR A 17 4.26 -5.20 -4.92
N LEU A 18 3.35 -4.62 -4.16
CA LEU A 18 1.90 -4.66 -4.46
C LEU A 18 1.47 -3.57 -5.44
N PHE A 19 2.26 -2.51 -5.63
CA PHE A 19 1.88 -1.40 -6.51
C PHE A 19 1.51 -1.84 -7.93
N PRO A 20 2.27 -2.72 -8.62
CA PRO A 20 1.88 -3.18 -9.95
C PRO A 20 0.53 -3.88 -9.98
N ALA A 21 0.22 -4.69 -8.95
CA ALA A 21 -1.08 -5.34 -8.83
C ALA A 21 -2.19 -4.30 -8.60
N ILE A 22 -1.97 -3.35 -7.69
CA ILE A 22 -2.93 -2.27 -7.42
C ILE A 22 -3.17 -1.44 -8.68
N ASN A 23 -2.11 -1.08 -9.40
CA ASN A 23 -2.20 -0.22 -10.58
C ASN A 23 -2.92 -0.86 -11.77
N ASN A 24 -2.81 -2.19 -11.92
CA ASN A 24 -3.29 -2.88 -13.13
C ASN A 24 -4.49 -3.79 -12.89
N VAL A 25 -4.76 -4.18 -11.65
CA VAL A 25 -5.60 -5.33 -11.31
C VAL A 25 -6.78 -4.97 -10.43
N VAL A 26 -6.58 -4.05 -9.48
CA VAL A 26 -7.64 -3.72 -8.52
C VAL A 26 -8.79 -3.03 -9.24
N ARG A 27 -9.90 -3.75 -9.32
CA ARG A 27 -11.17 -3.24 -9.86
C ARG A 27 -12.04 -2.78 -8.70
N ILE A 28 -12.27 -1.47 -8.63
CA ILE A 28 -13.16 -0.89 -7.64
C ILE A 28 -14.59 -0.97 -8.15
N PRO A 29 -15.56 -1.40 -7.34
CA PRO A 29 -16.96 -1.43 -7.75
C PRO A 29 -17.46 -0.04 -8.18
N ASN A 30 -18.40 -0.02 -9.12
CA ASN A 30 -19.19 1.17 -9.49
C ASN A 30 -18.41 2.35 -10.10
N SER A 31 -17.71 2.14 -11.21
CA SER A 31 -17.12 3.23 -12.02
C SER A 31 -16.05 4.12 -11.34
N TYR A 32 -15.61 3.79 -10.14
CA TYR A 32 -14.53 4.50 -9.43
C TYR A 32 -13.14 3.97 -9.74
N GLN A 33 -12.97 3.25 -10.86
CA GLN A 33 -11.67 2.74 -11.26
C GLN A 33 -10.68 3.91 -11.38
N PRO A 34 -9.51 3.86 -10.68
CA PRO A 34 -8.48 4.88 -10.87
C PRO A 34 -7.84 4.75 -12.25
N ASN A 35 -7.30 5.85 -12.74
CA ASN A 35 -6.49 5.85 -13.95
C ASN A 35 -5.22 5.01 -13.71
N THR A 36 -4.81 4.25 -14.73
CA THR A 36 -3.52 3.57 -14.70
C THR A 36 -2.38 4.60 -14.59
N ILE A 37 -1.53 4.42 -13.61
CA ILE A 37 -0.39 5.32 -13.39
C ILE A 37 0.77 4.90 -14.28
N GLN A 38 1.30 5.85 -15.04
CA GLN A 38 2.52 5.64 -15.82
C GLN A 38 3.71 5.42 -14.88
N PRO A 39 4.69 4.59 -15.25
CA PRO A 39 5.85 4.30 -14.39
C PRO A 39 6.56 5.56 -13.90
N ASP A 40 6.73 6.56 -14.76
CA ASP A 40 7.37 7.84 -14.42
C ASP A 40 6.57 8.68 -13.41
N ASN A 41 5.28 8.41 -13.26
CA ASN A 41 4.39 9.12 -12.34
C ASN A 41 4.26 8.39 -10.98
N TYR A 42 4.97 7.27 -10.79
CA TYR A 42 5.14 6.65 -9.49
C TYR A 42 6.29 7.32 -8.74
N VAL A 43 6.04 7.74 -7.51
CA VAL A 43 7.00 8.45 -6.67
C VAL A 43 7.26 7.69 -5.39
N ASN A 44 8.45 7.11 -5.30
CA ASN A 44 8.97 6.42 -4.12
C ASN A 44 10.28 7.09 -3.70
N THR A 45 10.36 7.56 -2.46
CA THR A 45 11.55 8.24 -1.94
C THR A 45 12.78 7.34 -1.86
N ASP A 46 12.59 6.03 -1.59
CA ASP A 46 13.70 5.07 -1.52
C ASP A 46 14.32 4.86 -2.92
N ASP A 47 13.49 4.80 -3.96
CA ASP A 47 13.95 4.68 -5.35
C ASP A 47 14.68 5.94 -5.80
N ILE A 48 14.18 7.13 -5.43
CA ILE A 48 14.83 8.41 -5.71
C ILE A 48 16.20 8.48 -5.00
N ALA A 49 16.27 8.09 -3.72
CA ALA A 49 17.52 8.06 -2.98
C ALA A 49 18.57 7.16 -3.67
N ALA A 50 18.14 5.98 -4.10
CA ALA A 50 19.01 5.03 -4.81
C ALA A 50 19.46 5.54 -6.19
N GLN A 51 18.53 6.09 -6.96
CA GLN A 51 18.79 6.56 -8.33
C GLN A 51 19.78 7.74 -8.35
N PHE A 52 19.57 8.72 -7.46
CA PHE A 52 20.37 9.94 -7.42
C PHE A 52 21.54 9.87 -6.44
N LYS A 53 21.68 8.76 -5.70
CA LYS A 53 22.71 8.55 -4.66
C LYS A 53 22.72 9.68 -3.61
N VAL A 54 21.54 10.11 -3.18
CA VAL A 54 21.33 11.18 -2.21
C VAL A 54 20.82 10.63 -0.88
N ASN A 55 20.96 11.42 0.17
CA ASN A 55 20.38 11.05 1.47
C ASN A 55 18.84 11.18 1.49
N ASN A 56 18.20 10.64 2.52
CA ASN A 56 16.74 10.60 2.64
C ASN A 56 16.09 12.00 2.65
N PHE A 57 16.76 13.01 3.16
CA PHE A 57 16.24 14.38 3.20
C PHE A 57 16.21 15.01 1.81
N GLU A 58 17.26 14.83 1.04
CA GLU A 58 17.36 15.29 -0.34
C GLU A 58 16.41 14.52 -1.25
N ALA A 59 16.32 13.19 -1.07
CA ALA A 59 15.35 12.36 -1.79
C ALA A 59 13.91 12.83 -1.52
N GLY A 60 13.60 13.19 -0.27
CA GLY A 60 12.30 13.75 0.10
C GLY A 60 12.00 15.07 -0.63
N LYS A 61 12.96 15.98 -0.74
CA LYS A 61 12.80 17.24 -1.50
C LYS A 61 12.57 16.98 -2.99
N LEU A 62 13.35 16.08 -3.59
CA LEU A 62 13.19 15.70 -4.99
C LEU A 62 11.82 15.05 -5.25
N ALA A 63 11.39 14.17 -4.34
CA ALA A 63 10.07 13.56 -4.41
C ALA A 63 8.94 14.60 -4.39
N LEU A 64 8.98 15.55 -3.45
CA LEU A 64 7.99 16.62 -3.37
C LEU A 64 8.00 17.51 -4.62
N SER A 65 9.18 17.88 -5.12
CA SER A 65 9.30 18.65 -6.37
C SER A 65 8.69 17.92 -7.56
N LYS A 66 8.93 16.60 -7.68
CA LYS A 66 8.32 15.76 -8.72
C LYS A 66 6.80 15.70 -8.57
N ILE A 67 6.30 15.49 -7.35
CA ILE A 67 4.87 15.47 -7.04
C ILE A 67 4.23 16.80 -7.44
N ASP A 68 4.83 17.91 -7.03
CA ASP A 68 4.32 19.24 -7.34
C ASP A 68 4.20 19.49 -8.86
N LYS A 69 5.23 19.12 -9.61
CA LYS A 69 5.22 19.21 -11.08
C LYS A 69 4.08 18.37 -11.68
N LEU A 70 3.88 17.13 -11.22
CA LEU A 70 2.80 16.27 -11.72
C LEU A 70 1.42 16.85 -11.40
N LEU A 71 1.23 17.34 -10.17
CA LEU A 71 -0.02 18.02 -9.78
C LEU A 71 -0.27 19.29 -10.59
N ASP A 72 0.76 20.09 -10.85
CA ASP A 72 0.64 21.35 -11.62
C ASP A 72 0.33 21.10 -13.10
N THR A 73 0.71 19.94 -13.62
CA THR A 73 0.38 19.50 -14.98
C THR A 73 -0.85 18.60 -15.08
N ASN A 74 -1.63 18.47 -14.00
CA ASN A 74 -2.86 17.66 -13.92
C ASN A 74 -2.66 16.19 -14.35
N GLN A 75 -1.51 15.60 -14.04
CA GLN A 75 -1.23 14.20 -14.34
C GLN A 75 -1.62 13.29 -13.16
N SER A 76 -2.23 12.16 -13.47
CA SER A 76 -2.45 11.13 -12.45
C SER A 76 -1.12 10.57 -11.96
N LEU A 77 -1.01 10.38 -10.64
CA LEU A 77 0.23 9.94 -10.01
C LEU A 77 -0.02 8.98 -8.84
N ALA A 78 1.01 8.22 -8.51
CA ALA A 78 1.02 7.41 -7.29
C ALA A 78 2.22 7.78 -6.40
N ILE A 79 1.99 7.76 -5.11
CA ILE A 79 3.05 8.00 -4.10
C ILE A 79 3.11 6.85 -3.11
N GLU A 80 4.31 6.50 -2.68
CA GLU A 80 4.52 5.55 -1.58
C GLU A 80 4.84 6.28 -0.28
N SER A 81 4.21 5.88 0.82
CA SER A 81 4.47 6.45 2.16
C SER A 81 4.19 5.43 3.26
N THR A 82 4.87 5.58 4.39
CA THR A 82 4.50 4.84 5.61
C THR A 82 3.21 5.33 6.24
N LEU A 83 2.70 6.50 5.86
CA LEU A 83 1.59 7.22 6.51
C LEU A 83 1.84 7.55 8.00
N ALA A 84 3.03 7.33 8.51
CA ALA A 84 3.41 7.71 9.88
C ALA A 84 3.77 9.20 10.01
N CYS A 85 3.87 9.93 8.90
CA CYS A 85 4.22 11.35 8.80
C CYS A 85 3.05 12.19 8.27
N ASN A 86 3.22 13.52 8.18
CA ASN A 86 2.16 14.43 7.76
C ASN A 86 2.28 14.89 6.30
N TRP A 87 3.44 14.75 5.67
CA TRP A 87 3.63 15.27 4.31
C TRP A 87 2.61 14.73 3.27
N PRO A 88 2.13 13.45 3.35
CA PRO A 88 1.10 13.02 2.40
C PRO A 88 -0.23 13.78 2.57
N MET A 89 -0.55 14.27 3.77
CA MET A 89 -1.75 15.08 3.98
C MET A 89 -1.66 16.41 3.22
N SER A 90 -0.49 17.04 3.20
CA SER A 90 -0.27 18.27 2.42
C SER A 90 -0.41 18.02 0.91
N VAL A 91 0.09 16.87 0.44
CA VAL A 91 -0.08 16.45 -0.97
C VAL A 91 -1.56 16.20 -1.28
N ILE A 92 -2.29 15.52 -0.39
CA ILE A 92 -3.74 15.30 -0.54
C ILE A 92 -4.47 16.64 -0.64
N ALA A 93 -4.21 17.57 0.28
CA ALA A 93 -4.86 18.87 0.29
C ALA A 93 -4.60 19.65 -1.03
N LYS A 94 -3.35 19.64 -1.52
CA LYS A 94 -3.02 20.25 -2.82
C LYS A 94 -3.72 19.52 -3.98
N ALA A 95 -3.78 18.20 -3.97
CA ALA A 95 -4.48 17.42 -4.99
C ALA A 95 -5.99 17.69 -4.98
N GLN A 96 -6.62 17.73 -3.80
CA GLN A 96 -8.04 18.07 -3.66
C GLN A 96 -8.36 19.47 -4.19
N SER A 97 -7.50 20.46 -3.93
CA SER A 97 -7.69 21.83 -4.47
C SER A 97 -7.61 21.88 -6.00
N LYS A 98 -7.03 20.86 -6.64
CA LYS A 98 -6.92 20.69 -8.08
C LYS A 98 -7.92 19.64 -8.63
N HIS A 99 -8.93 19.29 -7.84
CA HIS A 99 -9.99 18.34 -8.22
C HIS A 99 -9.51 16.92 -8.57
N TYR A 100 -8.45 16.43 -7.91
CA TYR A 100 -8.04 15.04 -8.00
C TYR A 100 -9.00 14.15 -7.20
N ARG A 101 -9.21 12.91 -7.69
CA ARG A 101 -9.77 11.84 -6.86
C ARG A 101 -8.63 11.23 -6.04
N ILE A 102 -8.90 10.95 -4.77
CA ILE A 102 -7.91 10.42 -3.84
C ILE A 102 -8.19 8.96 -3.56
N TYR A 103 -7.21 8.10 -3.82
CA TYR A 103 -7.27 6.66 -3.56
C TYR A 103 -6.18 6.30 -2.56
N ILE A 104 -6.52 5.54 -1.52
CA ILE A 104 -5.54 5.09 -0.52
C ILE A 104 -5.63 3.58 -0.37
N PHE A 105 -4.55 2.89 -0.75
CA PHE A 105 -4.37 1.48 -0.48
C PHE A 105 -3.45 1.33 0.73
N PHE A 106 -4.02 0.93 1.85
CA PHE A 106 -3.29 0.81 3.10
C PHE A 106 -2.89 -0.64 3.32
N VAL A 107 -1.62 -0.93 3.06
CA VAL A 107 -1.04 -2.27 3.18
C VAL A 107 -0.55 -2.47 4.61
N ILE A 108 -1.12 -3.43 5.31
CA ILE A 108 -0.72 -3.79 6.67
C ILE A 108 -0.06 -5.16 6.71
N ILE A 109 0.62 -5.43 7.80
CA ILE A 109 1.11 -6.75 8.23
C ILE A 109 0.79 -6.90 9.70
N GLU A 110 0.76 -8.14 10.19
CA GLU A 110 0.21 -8.48 11.51
C GLU A 110 0.95 -7.86 12.69
N SER A 111 2.26 -7.54 12.54
CA SER A 111 3.04 -7.03 13.66
C SER A 111 4.28 -6.23 13.23
N PRO A 112 4.84 -5.38 14.13
CA PRO A 112 6.12 -4.72 13.91
C PRO A 112 7.30 -5.70 13.89
N GLU A 113 7.21 -6.88 14.54
CA GLU A 113 8.22 -7.93 14.49
C GLU A 113 8.34 -8.51 13.07
N LEU A 114 7.21 -8.79 12.41
CA LEU A 114 7.21 -9.20 11.01
C LEU A 114 7.76 -8.07 10.10
N SER A 115 7.42 -6.81 10.43
CA SER A 115 8.00 -5.64 9.76
C SER A 115 9.52 -5.66 9.85
N MET A 116 10.06 -5.84 11.07
CA MET A 116 11.50 -5.89 11.33
C MET A 116 12.18 -7.04 10.58
N ALA A 117 11.61 -8.25 10.66
CA ALA A 117 12.16 -9.41 9.95
C ALA A 117 12.32 -9.13 8.45
N ARG A 118 11.30 -8.57 7.80
CA ARG A 118 11.33 -8.23 6.37
C ARG A 118 12.29 -7.08 6.04
N VAL A 119 12.38 -6.07 6.91
CA VAL A 119 13.32 -4.94 6.74
C VAL A 119 14.76 -5.43 6.88
N THR A 120 15.05 -6.24 7.92
CA THR A 120 16.39 -6.83 8.11
C THR A 120 16.81 -7.66 6.92
N GLN A 121 15.92 -8.50 6.41
CA GLN A 121 16.16 -9.31 5.23
C GLN A 121 16.48 -8.47 3.99
N ARG A 122 15.73 -7.37 3.77
CA ARG A 122 16.03 -6.42 2.69
C ARG A 122 17.37 -5.71 2.89
N ALA A 123 17.74 -5.41 4.13
CA ALA A 123 19.03 -4.79 4.45
C ALA A 123 20.21 -5.72 4.13
N LEU A 124 20.08 -7.03 4.38
CA LEU A 124 21.06 -8.03 3.98
C LEU A 124 21.26 -8.09 2.45
N LEU A 125 20.28 -7.64 1.67
CA LEU A 125 20.31 -7.50 0.22
C LEU A 125 20.79 -6.11 -0.26
N GLY A 126 21.44 -5.35 0.62
CA GLY A 126 22.00 -4.04 0.28
C GLY A 126 20.99 -2.88 0.28
N LYS A 127 19.75 -3.10 0.75
CA LYS A 127 18.79 -1.99 0.93
C LYS A 127 18.95 -1.32 2.28
N HIS A 128 18.37 -0.14 2.41
CA HIS A 128 18.46 0.68 3.62
C HIS A 128 17.95 -0.06 4.87
N TYR A 129 18.79 -0.10 5.92
CA TYR A 129 18.42 -0.60 7.23
C TYR A 129 17.60 0.45 7.99
N ILE A 130 16.58 0.00 8.71
CA ILE A 130 15.75 0.85 9.56
C ILE A 130 15.83 0.30 10.99
N PRO A 131 16.21 1.13 12.00
CA PRO A 131 16.25 0.70 13.38
C PRO A 131 14.91 0.19 13.92
N TRP A 132 14.98 -0.74 14.87
CA TRP A 132 13.78 -1.36 15.48
C TRP A 132 12.82 -0.33 16.09
N GLU A 133 13.35 0.64 16.82
CA GLU A 133 12.58 1.69 17.48
C GLU A 133 11.76 2.51 16.47
N ASP A 134 12.34 2.76 15.31
CA ASP A 134 11.68 3.47 14.21
C ASP A 134 10.58 2.63 13.57
N ILE A 135 10.83 1.34 13.38
CA ILE A 135 9.83 0.41 12.83
C ILE A 135 8.64 0.33 13.78
N GLN A 136 8.88 0.07 15.07
CA GLN A 136 7.84 -0.05 16.09
C GLN A 136 7.00 1.24 16.18
N ARG A 137 7.69 2.39 16.30
CA ARG A 137 7.04 3.70 16.36
C ARG A 137 6.22 4.01 15.12
N ARG A 138 6.75 3.74 13.92
CA ARG A 138 6.07 4.01 12.66
C ARG A 138 4.90 3.06 12.42
N TYR A 139 4.99 1.82 12.89
CA TYR A 139 3.94 0.83 12.73
C TYR A 139 2.63 1.28 13.39
N GLY A 140 2.64 1.51 14.70
CA GLY A 140 1.45 1.97 15.44
C GLY A 140 0.95 3.32 14.95
N LYS A 141 1.89 4.26 14.63
CA LYS A 141 1.54 5.59 14.12
C LYS A 141 0.89 5.56 12.74
N ALA A 142 1.29 4.64 11.87
CA ALA A 142 0.69 4.47 10.55
C ALA A 142 -0.76 3.99 10.67
N LEU A 143 -1.00 2.96 11.48
CA LEU A 143 -2.35 2.45 11.77
C LEU A 143 -3.26 3.54 12.36
N TYR A 144 -2.77 4.25 13.39
CA TYR A 144 -3.51 5.32 14.04
C TYR A 144 -3.88 6.43 13.04
N LYS A 145 -2.90 6.93 12.29
CA LYS A 145 -3.14 8.02 11.34
C LYS A 145 -4.04 7.61 10.19
N PHE A 146 -3.89 6.41 9.67
CA PHE A 146 -4.79 5.92 8.65
C PHE A 146 -6.24 5.93 9.16
N ASN A 147 -6.49 5.35 10.33
CA ASN A 147 -7.82 5.28 10.93
C ASN A 147 -8.40 6.68 11.24
N LYS A 148 -7.61 7.57 11.84
CA LYS A 148 -8.11 8.86 12.34
C LYS A 148 -8.07 10.00 11.33
N GLN A 149 -7.25 9.90 10.29
CA GLN A 149 -6.98 11.03 9.42
C GLN A 149 -7.14 10.67 7.93
N TYR A 150 -6.35 9.72 7.45
CA TYR A 150 -6.23 9.50 6.01
C TYR A 150 -7.48 8.92 5.36
N GLN A 151 -8.14 7.95 5.99
CA GLN A 151 -9.34 7.33 5.42
C GLN A 151 -10.47 8.34 5.13
N HIS A 152 -10.57 9.41 5.94
CA HIS A 152 -11.61 10.44 5.77
C HIS A 152 -11.33 11.41 4.62
N LEU A 153 -10.09 11.44 4.12
CA LEU A 153 -9.67 12.29 3.01
C LEU A 153 -9.82 11.60 1.64
N ALA A 154 -10.05 10.28 1.64
CA ALA A 154 -10.05 9.48 0.44
C ALA A 154 -11.44 9.39 -0.21
N ASN A 155 -11.49 9.50 -1.54
CA ASN A 155 -12.67 9.11 -2.31
C ASN A 155 -12.89 7.60 -2.21
N PHE A 156 -11.79 6.85 -2.20
CA PHE A 156 -11.77 5.41 -1.98
C PHE A 156 -10.55 5.02 -1.14
N TRP A 157 -10.73 4.12 -0.19
CA TRP A 157 -9.63 3.48 0.52
C TRP A 157 -9.87 1.98 0.65
N MET A 158 -8.78 1.23 0.71
CA MET A 158 -8.78 -0.21 0.92
C MET A 158 -7.67 -0.60 1.89
N ILE A 159 -7.98 -1.50 2.83
CA ILE A 159 -7.00 -2.11 3.73
C ILE A 159 -6.67 -3.49 3.20
N ILE A 160 -5.38 -3.73 2.99
CA ILE A 160 -4.83 -4.98 2.48
C ILE A 160 -3.89 -5.58 3.52
N ASP A 161 -4.17 -6.79 3.99
CA ASP A 161 -3.25 -7.54 4.84
C ASP A 161 -2.29 -8.35 3.96
N ASN A 162 -1.00 -8.09 4.11
CA ASN A 162 0.08 -8.79 3.42
C ASN A 162 0.98 -9.57 4.40
N SER A 163 0.40 -10.09 5.49
CA SER A 163 1.14 -10.86 6.50
C SER A 163 1.54 -12.24 6.00
N GLY A 164 0.67 -12.89 5.28
CA GLY A 164 0.81 -14.28 4.85
C GLY A 164 1.39 -14.47 3.44
N LEU A 165 1.19 -15.67 2.92
CA LEU A 165 1.59 -16.05 1.57
C LEU A 165 0.70 -15.44 0.48
N LYS A 166 -0.54 -15.11 0.85
CA LYS A 166 -1.51 -14.39 0.01
C LYS A 166 -1.86 -13.10 0.70
N TRP A 167 -1.91 -12.02 -0.06
CA TRP A 167 -2.51 -10.81 0.45
C TRP A 167 -4.03 -10.97 0.54
N LYS A 168 -4.63 -10.28 1.52
CA LYS A 168 -6.07 -10.35 1.80
C LYS A 168 -6.61 -8.94 1.84
N GLU A 169 -7.73 -8.76 1.17
CA GLU A 169 -8.54 -7.59 1.37
C GLU A 169 -9.27 -7.69 2.71
N LEU A 170 -9.12 -6.70 3.57
CA LEU A 170 -9.77 -6.70 4.87
C LEU A 170 -11.00 -5.82 4.89
N ALA A 171 -10.93 -4.63 4.32
CA ALA A 171 -12.00 -3.68 4.31
C ALA A 171 -11.77 -2.58 3.27
N TRP A 172 -12.82 -1.92 2.85
CA TRP A 172 -12.77 -0.71 2.02
C TRP A 172 -13.89 0.25 2.39
N GLY A 173 -13.79 1.47 1.91
CA GLY A 173 -14.76 2.53 2.12
C GLY A 173 -14.31 3.81 1.43
N GLY A 174 -14.84 4.94 1.87
CA GLY A 174 -14.50 6.27 1.36
C GLY A 174 -15.73 7.10 1.01
N GLN A 175 -15.49 8.31 0.47
CA GLN A 175 -16.57 9.26 0.12
C GLN A 175 -17.49 8.73 -0.99
N ALA A 176 -16.99 7.80 -1.81
CA ALA A 176 -17.78 7.12 -2.85
C ALA A 176 -18.87 6.21 -2.25
N PHE A 177 -18.68 5.79 -1.03
CA PHE A 177 -19.60 5.07 -0.19
C PHE A 177 -19.98 6.00 0.97
N ARG A 178 -21.08 5.77 1.64
CA ARG A 178 -21.40 6.64 2.79
C ARG A 178 -20.23 6.65 3.77
N TYR A 179 -19.82 7.81 4.22
CA TYR A 179 -18.64 8.03 5.07
C TYR A 179 -18.51 7.09 6.28
N ALA A 180 -19.65 6.65 6.79
CA ALA A 180 -19.72 5.76 7.93
C ALA A 180 -19.75 4.28 7.55
N ASP A 181 -19.83 3.96 6.26
CA ASP A 181 -19.95 2.59 5.81
C ASP A 181 -18.57 1.97 5.63
N LEU A 182 -18.38 0.82 6.26
CA LEU A 182 -17.23 -0.03 6.07
C LEU A 182 -17.70 -1.31 5.38
N TRP A 183 -17.03 -1.63 4.29
CA TRP A 183 -17.26 -2.85 3.53
C TRP A 183 -16.17 -3.86 3.81
N THR A 184 -16.50 -5.13 3.91
CA THR A 184 -15.54 -6.22 4.15
C THR A 184 -15.97 -7.46 3.37
N PRO A 185 -15.03 -8.27 2.85
CA PRO A 185 -15.34 -9.53 2.17
C PRO A 185 -16.09 -10.51 3.08
N ASN A 186 -15.74 -10.51 4.36
CA ASN A 186 -16.37 -11.37 5.36
C ASN A 186 -16.19 -10.81 6.77
N ILE A 187 -17.00 -11.31 7.70
CA ILE A 187 -16.99 -10.85 9.09
C ILE A 187 -15.70 -11.19 9.83
N GLU A 188 -14.98 -12.23 9.45
CA GLU A 188 -13.72 -12.63 10.10
C GLU A 188 -12.60 -11.63 9.79
N ASN A 189 -12.56 -11.10 8.56
CA ASN A 189 -11.63 -10.03 8.20
C ASN A 189 -11.89 -8.77 9.03
N TYR A 190 -13.15 -8.43 9.27
CA TYR A 190 -13.51 -7.31 10.13
C TYR A 190 -13.09 -7.53 11.59
N LYS A 191 -13.35 -8.73 12.14
CA LYS A 191 -12.92 -9.07 13.50
C LYS A 191 -11.40 -9.05 13.66
N TYR A 192 -10.68 -9.53 12.66
CA TYR A 192 -9.22 -9.46 12.62
C TYR A 192 -8.73 -8.01 12.68
N LEU A 193 -9.29 -7.13 11.84
CA LEU A 193 -8.94 -5.72 11.80
C LEU A 193 -9.25 -5.02 13.13
N GLN A 194 -10.39 -5.31 13.74
CA GLN A 194 -10.74 -4.82 15.08
C GLN A 194 -9.73 -5.28 16.14
N GLY A 195 -9.37 -6.57 16.12
CA GLY A 195 -8.37 -7.13 17.01
C GLY A 195 -7.02 -6.45 16.88
N LEU A 196 -6.61 -6.16 15.65
CA LEU A 196 -5.38 -5.42 15.36
C LEU A 196 -5.42 -4.00 15.95
N TYR A 197 -6.49 -3.24 15.70
CA TYR A 197 -6.63 -1.88 16.25
C TYR A 197 -6.66 -1.88 17.78
N ASN A 198 -7.39 -2.82 18.41
CA ASN A 198 -7.45 -2.94 19.86
C ASN A 198 -6.06 -3.22 20.46
N ARG A 199 -5.27 -4.10 19.83
CA ARG A 199 -3.90 -4.44 20.28
C ARG A 199 -2.99 -3.21 20.35
N TYR A 200 -3.18 -2.26 19.47
CA TYR A 200 -2.38 -1.02 19.42
C TYR A 200 -3.08 0.19 20.05
N GLY A 201 -4.16 -0.03 20.82
CA GLY A 201 -4.87 1.03 21.53
C GLY A 201 -5.46 2.09 20.59
N ILE A 202 -5.75 1.73 19.35
CA ILE A 202 -6.33 2.63 18.36
C ILE A 202 -7.84 2.63 18.59
N PRO A 203 -8.43 3.79 18.93
CA PRO A 203 -9.87 3.89 19.06
C PRO A 203 -10.56 3.45 17.78
N ASN A 204 -11.42 2.46 17.90
CA ASN A 204 -12.06 1.82 16.77
C ASN A 204 -13.24 2.66 16.27
N ASP A 205 -12.98 3.69 15.48
CA ASP A 205 -14.03 4.44 14.78
C ASP A 205 -14.66 3.61 13.63
N LEU A 206 -14.07 2.43 13.36
CA LEU A 206 -14.69 1.39 12.54
C LEU A 206 -15.93 0.77 13.23
N ASN A 207 -16.26 1.22 14.44
CA ASN A 207 -17.55 0.95 15.08
C ASN A 207 -18.66 1.70 14.33
N THR A 208 -18.67 1.48 13.04
CA THR A 208 -19.67 2.03 12.15
C THR A 208 -20.96 1.28 12.40
N LYS A 209 -22.03 2.00 12.56
CA LYS A 209 -23.38 1.42 12.67
C LYS A 209 -23.73 0.55 11.45
N ASN A 210 -22.93 0.64 10.39
CA ASN A 210 -23.15 0.03 9.10
C ASN A 210 -21.89 -0.69 8.62
N VAL A 211 -21.67 -1.92 9.07
CA VAL A 211 -20.68 -2.83 8.47
C VAL A 211 -21.41 -3.68 7.43
N HIS A 212 -21.03 -3.52 6.18
CA HIS A 212 -21.57 -4.29 5.07
C HIS A 212 -20.63 -5.45 4.78
N VAL A 213 -21.15 -6.68 4.87
CA VAL A 213 -20.42 -7.86 4.44
C VAL A 213 -20.77 -8.12 2.96
N ASN A 214 -19.79 -7.97 2.11
CA ASN A 214 -19.97 -8.32 0.69
C ASN A 214 -19.79 -9.84 0.56
N SER A 215 -20.90 -10.55 0.45
CA SER A 215 -20.91 -12.00 0.20
C SER A 215 -20.58 -12.35 -1.25
N ASN A 216 -20.37 -11.36 -2.12
CA ASN A 216 -20.02 -11.61 -3.50
C ASN A 216 -18.50 -11.80 -3.63
N PRO A 217 -17.99 -13.02 -3.87
CA PRO A 217 -16.55 -13.28 -4.04
C PRO A 217 -15.95 -12.60 -5.27
N ASP A 218 -16.77 -12.01 -6.11
CA ASP A 218 -16.47 -11.48 -7.44
C ASP A 218 -15.44 -10.35 -7.51
N PHE A 219 -15.04 -9.74 -6.38
CA PHE A 219 -14.11 -8.61 -6.44
C PHE A 219 -12.68 -9.05 -6.76
N MET A 220 -12.27 -10.20 -6.22
CA MET A 220 -10.93 -10.78 -6.44
C MET A 220 -10.93 -11.87 -7.51
N ASP A 221 -12.09 -12.51 -7.79
CA ASP A 221 -12.22 -13.53 -8.83
C ASP A 221 -12.22 -12.95 -10.26
N ARG A 222 -12.23 -11.61 -10.40
CA ARG A 222 -12.15 -10.93 -11.69
C ARG A 222 -10.73 -10.63 -12.17
N LEU A 223 -9.74 -11.20 -11.52
CA LEU A 223 -8.39 -11.17 -12.05
C LEU A 223 -8.34 -12.08 -13.27
N THR A 224 -8.33 -11.47 -14.44
CA THR A 224 -8.25 -12.28 -15.66
C THR A 224 -6.91 -13.01 -15.71
N PRO A 225 -6.84 -14.19 -16.35
CA PRO A 225 -5.57 -14.90 -16.53
C PRO A 225 -4.47 -14.02 -17.13
N GLU A 226 -4.82 -13.08 -18.01
CA GLU A 226 -3.88 -12.15 -18.63
C GLU A 226 -3.25 -11.20 -17.59
N VAL A 227 -4.04 -10.74 -16.63
CA VAL A 227 -3.55 -9.85 -15.55
C VAL A 227 -2.66 -10.61 -14.58
N ILE A 228 -3.05 -11.85 -14.24
CA ILE A 228 -2.22 -12.77 -13.43
C ILE A 228 -0.88 -12.96 -14.12
N GLN A 229 -0.89 -13.26 -15.43
CA GLN A 229 0.31 -13.48 -16.22
C GLN A 229 1.17 -12.20 -16.31
N LEU A 230 0.56 -11.02 -16.43
CA LEU A 230 1.29 -9.76 -16.48
C LEU A 230 2.02 -9.47 -15.17
N VAL A 231 1.38 -9.71 -14.03
CA VAL A 231 2.00 -9.58 -12.71
C VAL A 231 3.09 -10.63 -12.53
N GLN A 232 2.86 -11.87 -12.96
CA GLN A 232 3.85 -12.96 -12.91
C GLN A 232 5.08 -12.59 -13.74
N ASN A 233 4.88 -12.17 -14.98
CA ASN A 233 5.99 -11.77 -15.87
C ASN A 233 6.81 -10.61 -15.29
N TYR A 234 6.15 -9.62 -14.68
CA TYR A 234 6.84 -8.51 -14.02
C TYR A 234 7.68 -9.00 -12.84
N LEU A 235 7.13 -9.89 -12.01
CA LEU A 235 7.86 -10.48 -10.89
C LEU A 235 9.01 -11.35 -11.37
N ASP A 236 8.81 -12.14 -12.42
CA ASP A 236 9.86 -12.97 -12.99
C ASP A 236 11.01 -12.14 -13.57
N GLN A 237 10.72 -11.00 -14.21
CA GLN A 237 11.72 -10.04 -14.67
C GLN A 237 12.48 -9.38 -13.51
N GLU A 238 11.77 -8.97 -12.45
CA GLU A 238 12.41 -8.46 -11.23
C GLU A 238 13.26 -9.52 -10.53
N LEU A 239 12.84 -10.78 -10.57
CA LEU A 239 13.55 -11.92 -10.02
C LEU A 239 14.84 -12.25 -10.80
N GLN A 240 14.79 -12.18 -12.13
CA GLN A 240 15.97 -12.39 -12.98
C GLN A 240 17.03 -11.31 -12.76
N ASN A 241 16.62 -10.09 -12.48
CA ASN A 241 17.51 -8.96 -12.22
C ASN A 241 18.06 -8.92 -10.78
N ARG A 242 17.59 -9.81 -9.89
CA ARG A 242 17.98 -9.86 -8.47
C ARG A 242 18.19 -11.30 -8.01
N PRO A 243 19.34 -11.91 -8.33
CA PRO A 243 19.56 -13.35 -8.15
C PRO A 243 19.61 -13.84 -6.70
N ILE A 244 19.50 -12.96 -5.69
CA ILE A 244 19.66 -13.34 -4.29
C ILE A 244 18.64 -12.57 -3.43
N GLY A 245 17.68 -13.27 -2.84
CA GLY A 245 16.74 -12.68 -1.88
C GLY A 245 15.44 -13.44 -1.69
N ASN A 246 14.73 -13.10 -0.64
CA ASN A 246 13.38 -13.61 -0.45
C ASN A 246 12.41 -12.91 -1.40
N TYR A 247 11.84 -13.68 -2.25
CA TYR A 247 10.95 -13.22 -3.29
C TYR A 247 9.50 -13.47 -2.90
N VAL A 248 8.68 -12.50 -3.26
CA VAL A 248 7.24 -12.65 -3.28
C VAL A 248 6.87 -13.11 -4.69
N ALA A 249 6.64 -14.39 -4.88
CA ALA A 249 6.09 -14.90 -6.12
C ALA A 249 4.56 -14.94 -6.03
N ILE A 250 3.89 -14.43 -7.05
CA ILE A 250 2.44 -14.58 -7.18
C ILE A 250 2.21 -15.82 -8.03
N SER A 251 1.62 -16.86 -7.45
CA SER A 251 1.19 -18.05 -8.18
C SER A 251 -0.16 -17.80 -8.86
N GLU A 252 -0.59 -18.71 -9.72
CA GLU A 252 -1.89 -18.72 -10.40
C GLU A 252 -3.09 -18.47 -9.46
N ASN A 253 -2.90 -18.70 -8.16
CA ASN A 253 -3.88 -18.44 -7.11
C ASN A 253 -3.55 -17.21 -6.25
N PHE A 254 -2.75 -16.26 -6.73
CA PHE A 254 -2.28 -15.11 -5.93
C PHE A 254 -1.55 -15.50 -4.65
N THR A 255 -0.93 -16.66 -4.62
CA THR A 255 -0.11 -17.07 -3.49
C THR A 255 1.23 -16.36 -3.55
N VAL A 256 1.47 -15.50 -2.60
CA VAL A 256 2.77 -14.89 -2.39
C VAL A 256 3.65 -15.92 -1.70
N LYS A 257 4.60 -16.50 -2.42
CA LYS A 257 5.57 -17.44 -1.83
C LYS A 257 6.79 -16.64 -1.36
N PHE A 258 7.10 -16.77 -0.08
CA PHE A 258 8.40 -16.39 0.45
C PHE A 258 9.35 -17.59 0.32
N THR A 259 10.36 -17.49 -0.51
CA THR A 259 11.45 -18.44 -0.50
C THR A 259 12.52 -17.94 0.45
N GLN A 260 12.85 -18.74 1.46
CA GLN A 260 13.98 -18.44 2.34
C GLN A 260 15.28 -18.64 1.57
N TYR A 261 16.09 -17.61 1.54
CA TYR A 261 17.46 -17.70 1.09
C TYR A 261 18.30 -18.35 2.18
N LYS A 262 19.00 -19.43 1.86
CA LYS A 262 20.14 -19.91 2.65
C LYS A 262 21.40 -19.29 2.04
N PRO A 263 22.16 -18.45 2.75
CA PRO A 263 23.45 -18.05 2.27
C PRO A 263 24.30 -19.31 2.12
N THR A 264 24.83 -19.56 0.95
CA THR A 264 25.97 -20.46 0.78
C THR A 264 27.14 -19.76 1.44
N LEU A 265 27.68 -20.37 2.50
CA LEU A 265 28.91 -20.00 3.16
C LEU A 265 30.09 -20.11 2.17
#